data_0245c2f57e872c61c3fcab0d8578cd72
#
_entry.id   0245c2f57e872c61c3fcab0d8578cd72
#
_cell.length_a   1.000
_cell.length_b   1.000
_cell.length_c   1.000
_cell.angle_alpha   90.00
_cell.angle_beta   90.00
_cell.angle_gamma   90.00
#
_symmetry.space_group_name_H-M   'P 1'
#
loop_
_entity.id
_entity.type
_entity.pdbx_description
1 polymer ?
#
loop_
_entity_poly.entity_id
_entity_poly.type
_entity_poly.pdbx_seq_one_letter_code
_entity_poly.pdbx_strand_id
1 'polypeptide(L)'
;MKYKLALVMSVLCAFSAWTEAKVKLPAILSDGMVLQRERPVKIWGNADKGENVTVVFKKKKFSTVAGEDGKWLVELPPMKAGGPFEMTVNDIRLKDILVGDVWLCSGQSNMELTAGRVTDKFAEEIARDENPMIRYVKIPLGNDLHGPKDDLPGADWMPLTKETAPSFSALAYFFAKEMYRETQVPVGIVNSSWGGSSVEAWMSEEALQKFPRQLHERDLFNSDEYRELCNRSGQMMNRFWDTALYKGDRMLEIGRA
;
A
#
# COMPACT_ATOMS: atom_id res chain seq x y z
N MET A 1 -9.42 80.12 3.04
CA MET A 1 -8.72 78.89 3.53
C MET A 1 -9.44 77.67 2.94
N LYS A 2 -8.78 76.99 2.03
CA LYS A 2 -9.39 75.90 1.23
C LYS A 2 -8.94 74.54 1.86
N TYR A 3 -9.87 73.78 2.43
CA TYR A 3 -9.60 72.43 2.89
C TYR A 3 -9.73 71.47 1.72
N LYS A 4 -8.63 70.86 1.35
CA LYS A 4 -8.63 69.76 0.37
C LYS A 4 -8.98 68.44 1.12
N LEU A 5 -10.13 67.91 0.81
CA LEU A 5 -10.57 66.59 1.26
C LEU A 5 -9.81 65.53 0.43
N ALA A 6 -8.88 64.85 1.03
CA ALA A 6 -8.18 63.68 0.42
C ALA A 6 -9.03 62.46 0.62
N LEU A 7 -9.65 61.98 -0.46
CA LEU A 7 -10.37 60.68 -0.51
C LEU A 7 -9.33 59.55 -0.59
N VAL A 8 -9.09 58.87 0.52
CA VAL A 8 -8.28 57.65 0.54
C VAL A 8 -9.19 56.49 0.08
N MET A 9 -9.06 56.13 -1.14
CA MET A 9 -9.72 54.93 -1.74
C MET A 9 -8.89 53.71 -1.33
N SER A 10 -9.30 53.03 -0.24
CA SER A 10 -8.73 51.77 0.18
C SER A 10 -9.22 50.68 -0.79
N VAL A 11 -8.37 50.31 -1.72
CA VAL A 11 -8.58 49.13 -2.56
C VAL A 11 -8.27 47.93 -1.67
N LEU A 12 -9.28 47.30 -1.06
CA LEU A 12 -9.18 45.98 -0.52
C LEU A 12 -8.99 45.00 -1.69
N CYS A 13 -7.76 44.72 -2.03
CA CYS A 13 -7.43 43.50 -2.78
C CYS A 13 -7.75 42.31 -1.90
N ALA A 14 -8.94 41.77 -2.05
CA ALA A 14 -9.25 40.41 -1.56
C ALA A 14 -8.36 39.45 -2.36
N PHE A 15 -7.15 39.21 -1.83
CA PHE A 15 -6.39 38.02 -2.18
C PHE A 15 -7.22 36.83 -1.68
N SER A 16 -8.10 36.34 -2.54
CA SER A 16 -8.59 34.96 -2.43
C SER A 16 -7.34 34.10 -2.54
N ALA A 17 -6.77 33.75 -1.41
CA ALA A 17 -5.81 32.66 -1.37
C ALA A 17 -6.59 31.43 -1.89
N TRP A 18 -6.42 31.16 -3.15
CA TRP A 18 -6.79 29.87 -3.70
C TRP A 18 -5.86 28.90 -3.00
N THR A 19 -6.31 28.33 -1.89
CA THR A 19 -5.71 27.12 -1.37
C THR A 19 -5.98 26.10 -2.47
N GLU A 20 -4.96 25.81 -3.24
CA GLU A 20 -5.01 24.76 -4.24
C GLU A 20 -5.27 23.47 -3.46
N ALA A 21 -6.54 23.07 -3.46
CA ALA A 21 -6.98 21.87 -2.83
C ALA A 21 -6.25 20.71 -3.51
N LYS A 22 -5.35 20.10 -2.78
CA LYS A 22 -4.44 19.10 -3.34
C LYS A 22 -5.10 17.74 -3.30
N VAL A 23 -5.55 17.26 -4.45
CA VAL A 23 -5.98 15.86 -4.60
C VAL A 23 -4.90 14.93 -4.03
N LYS A 24 -5.32 13.98 -3.20
CA LYS A 24 -4.47 12.93 -2.64
C LYS A 24 -4.92 11.59 -3.16
N LEU A 25 -3.97 10.83 -3.66
CA LEU A 25 -4.16 9.44 -4.08
C LEU A 25 -3.70 8.49 -2.96
N PRO A 26 -4.37 7.34 -2.78
CA PRO A 26 -3.85 6.30 -1.91
C PRO A 26 -2.53 5.75 -2.48
N ALA A 27 -1.63 5.33 -1.60
CA ALA A 27 -0.28 4.90 -1.96
C ALA A 27 -0.24 3.81 -3.04
N ILE A 28 -1.25 2.94 -3.09
CA ILE A 28 -1.34 1.87 -4.09
C ILE A 28 -1.58 2.40 -5.52
N LEU A 29 -2.15 3.61 -5.67
CA LEU A 29 -2.32 4.28 -6.96
C LEU A 29 -1.10 5.16 -7.26
N SER A 30 -0.03 4.53 -7.70
CA SER A 30 1.27 5.16 -7.92
C SER A 30 1.90 4.71 -9.23
N ASP A 31 3.06 5.25 -9.54
CA ASP A 31 3.85 4.86 -10.72
C ASP A 31 4.11 3.35 -10.72
N GLY A 32 4.12 2.74 -11.89
CA GLY A 32 4.37 1.32 -12.05
C GLY A 32 3.20 0.39 -11.72
N MET A 33 2.06 0.91 -11.27
CA MET A 33 0.89 0.09 -10.90
C MET A 33 0.36 -0.74 -12.07
N VAL A 34 -0.30 -1.85 -11.72
CA VAL A 34 -1.08 -2.65 -12.67
C VAL A 34 -2.55 -2.49 -12.37
N LEU A 35 -3.34 -2.11 -13.38
CA LEU A 35 -4.79 -2.02 -13.33
C LEU A 35 -5.41 -3.29 -13.89
N GLN A 36 -6.50 -3.78 -13.25
CA GLN A 36 -7.17 -5.00 -13.68
C GLN A 36 -7.78 -4.84 -15.08
N ARG A 37 -7.46 -5.78 -15.99
CA ARG A 37 -8.08 -5.83 -17.32
C ARG A 37 -9.52 -6.35 -17.28
N GLU A 38 -10.29 -6.06 -18.33
CA GLU A 38 -11.61 -6.66 -18.63
C GLU A 38 -12.66 -6.46 -17.52
N ARG A 39 -12.41 -5.57 -16.59
CA ARG A 39 -13.34 -5.16 -15.52
C ARG A 39 -13.35 -3.65 -15.40
N PRO A 40 -14.43 -3.05 -14.89
CA PRO A 40 -14.39 -1.66 -14.47
C PRO A 40 -13.32 -1.45 -13.41
N VAL A 41 -12.54 -0.37 -13.54
CA VAL A 41 -11.44 -0.05 -12.63
C VAL A 41 -11.77 1.21 -11.85
N LYS A 42 -11.73 1.11 -10.53
CA LYS A 42 -11.93 2.24 -9.64
C LYS A 42 -10.62 2.99 -9.44
N ILE A 43 -10.66 4.30 -9.61
CA ILE A 43 -9.63 5.26 -9.22
C ILE A 43 -10.25 6.17 -8.18
N TRP A 44 -9.60 6.30 -7.02
CA TRP A 44 -10.19 7.01 -5.88
C TRP A 44 -9.13 7.77 -5.08
N GLY A 45 -9.59 8.61 -4.18
CA GLY A 45 -8.74 9.34 -3.26
C GLY A 45 -9.50 10.36 -2.45
N ASN A 46 -8.77 11.31 -1.90
CA ASN A 46 -9.31 12.40 -1.13
C ASN A 46 -9.01 13.75 -1.82
N ALA A 47 -9.89 14.72 -1.61
CA ALA A 47 -9.76 16.10 -2.07
C ALA A 47 -10.58 16.99 -1.13
N ASP A 48 -10.56 18.30 -1.32
CA ASP A 48 -11.46 19.17 -0.57
C ASP A 48 -12.91 18.93 -0.97
N LYS A 49 -13.83 19.09 -0.02
CA LYS A 49 -15.27 18.98 -0.27
C LYS A 49 -15.69 19.84 -1.44
N GLY A 50 -16.39 19.24 -2.40
CA GLY A 50 -16.89 19.91 -3.59
C GLY A 50 -15.84 20.16 -4.68
N GLU A 51 -14.60 19.70 -4.50
CA GLU A 51 -13.56 19.82 -5.52
C GLU A 51 -13.87 18.98 -6.76
N ASN A 52 -13.64 19.57 -7.94
CA ASN A 52 -13.73 18.84 -9.20
C ASN A 52 -12.45 18.02 -9.42
N VAL A 53 -12.61 16.72 -9.50
CA VAL A 53 -11.49 15.80 -9.80
C VAL A 53 -11.64 15.27 -11.22
N THR A 54 -10.58 15.39 -11.99
CA THR A 54 -10.50 14.94 -13.38
C THR A 54 -9.41 13.90 -13.53
N VAL A 55 -9.78 12.71 -13.97
CA VAL A 55 -8.87 11.61 -14.33
C VAL A 55 -8.78 11.54 -15.85
N VAL A 56 -7.57 11.61 -16.40
CA VAL A 56 -7.32 11.37 -17.83
C VAL A 56 -6.51 10.10 -17.99
N PHE A 57 -7.06 9.12 -18.68
CA PHE A 57 -6.40 7.85 -18.98
C PHE A 57 -6.69 7.39 -20.40
N LYS A 58 -5.66 6.96 -21.13
CA LYS A 58 -5.76 6.52 -22.54
C LYS A 58 -6.51 7.55 -23.42
N LYS A 59 -6.18 8.85 -23.24
CA LYS A 59 -6.79 9.98 -23.94
C LYS A 59 -8.30 10.20 -23.67
N LYS A 60 -8.88 9.50 -22.69
CA LYS A 60 -10.26 9.71 -22.25
C LYS A 60 -10.26 10.46 -20.92
N LYS A 61 -11.23 11.37 -20.80
CA LYS A 61 -11.42 12.19 -19.60
C LYS A 61 -12.63 11.69 -18.81
N PHE A 62 -12.46 11.54 -17.51
CA PHE A 62 -13.49 11.16 -16.55
C PHE A 62 -13.47 12.20 -15.43
N SER A 63 -14.63 12.63 -14.95
CA SER A 63 -14.70 13.66 -13.92
C SER A 63 -15.71 13.26 -12.84
N THR A 64 -15.43 13.68 -11.62
CA THR A 64 -16.29 13.51 -10.44
C THR A 64 -16.12 14.73 -9.54
N VAL A 65 -16.95 14.82 -8.51
CA VAL A 65 -16.85 15.85 -7.47
C VAL A 65 -16.63 15.15 -6.13
N ALA A 66 -15.70 15.66 -5.34
CA ALA A 66 -15.44 15.14 -3.99
C ALA A 66 -16.65 15.37 -3.09
N GLY A 67 -17.03 14.36 -2.34
CA GLY A 67 -18.17 14.37 -1.42
C GLY A 67 -17.96 15.26 -0.19
N GLU A 68 -18.96 15.28 0.67
CA GLU A 68 -18.93 16.01 1.95
C GLU A 68 -17.78 15.54 2.87
N ASP A 69 -17.41 14.26 2.75
CA ASP A 69 -16.31 13.60 3.48
C ASP A 69 -14.96 13.75 2.78
N GLY A 70 -14.89 14.50 1.68
CA GLY A 70 -13.70 14.69 0.88
C GLY A 70 -13.32 13.48 0.00
N LYS A 71 -14.10 12.40 0.02
CA LYS A 71 -13.81 11.22 -0.81
C LYS A 71 -14.34 11.40 -2.22
N TRP A 72 -13.59 10.90 -3.19
CA TRP A 72 -13.99 10.87 -4.59
C TRP A 72 -13.68 9.52 -5.22
N LEU A 73 -14.44 9.18 -6.24
CA LEU A 73 -14.32 7.96 -7.02
C LEU A 73 -14.62 8.24 -8.50
N VAL A 74 -13.77 7.69 -9.36
CA VAL A 74 -13.99 7.59 -10.81
C VAL A 74 -13.91 6.13 -11.20
N GLU A 75 -14.83 5.67 -12.02
CA GLU A 75 -14.80 4.33 -12.60
C GLU A 75 -14.38 4.40 -14.07
N LEU A 76 -13.28 3.73 -14.39
CA LEU A 76 -12.83 3.54 -15.77
C LEU A 76 -13.51 2.32 -16.38
N PRO A 77 -13.86 2.35 -17.67
CA PRO A 77 -14.49 1.21 -18.33
C PRO A 77 -13.52 0.03 -18.44
N PRO A 78 -14.03 -1.20 -18.66
CA PRO A 78 -13.21 -2.36 -18.95
C PRO A 78 -12.21 -2.10 -20.07
N MET A 79 -10.99 -2.58 -19.91
CA MET A 79 -9.88 -2.36 -20.84
C MET A 79 -9.17 -3.64 -21.17
N LYS A 80 -8.62 -3.71 -22.38
CA LYS A 80 -7.71 -4.81 -22.79
C LYS A 80 -6.34 -4.61 -22.17
N ALA A 81 -5.63 -5.70 -21.94
CA ALA A 81 -4.24 -5.73 -21.49
C ALA A 81 -3.33 -4.86 -22.36
N GLY A 82 -2.28 -4.32 -21.76
CA GLY A 82 -1.24 -3.56 -22.44
C GLY A 82 -0.58 -2.51 -21.52
N GLY A 83 0.23 -1.66 -22.10
CA GLY A 83 1.01 -0.62 -21.43
C GLY A 83 2.42 -0.55 -21.99
N PRO A 84 3.29 0.30 -21.42
CA PRO A 84 2.99 1.22 -20.33
C PRO A 84 2.12 2.40 -20.78
N PHE A 85 1.30 2.89 -19.87
CA PHE A 85 0.43 4.05 -20.04
C PHE A 85 0.75 5.13 -19.01
N GLU A 86 0.21 6.33 -19.25
CA GLU A 86 0.21 7.42 -18.29
C GLU A 86 -1.23 7.78 -17.88
N MET A 87 -1.37 8.25 -16.65
CA MET A 87 -2.62 8.78 -16.11
C MET A 87 -2.36 10.15 -15.49
N THR A 88 -3.29 11.07 -15.64
CA THR A 88 -3.29 12.30 -14.83
C THR A 88 -4.53 12.35 -13.96
N VAL A 89 -4.37 12.81 -12.73
CA VAL A 89 -5.45 13.11 -11.81
C VAL A 89 -5.24 14.53 -11.32
N ASN A 90 -6.02 15.47 -11.87
CA ASN A 90 -5.73 16.90 -11.80
C ASN A 90 -4.26 17.16 -12.19
N ASP A 91 -3.46 17.69 -11.29
CA ASP A 91 -2.04 18.00 -11.52
C ASP A 91 -1.08 16.83 -11.25
N ILE A 92 -1.60 15.74 -10.68
CA ILE A 92 -0.80 14.53 -10.41
C ILE A 92 -0.63 13.75 -11.71
N ARG A 93 0.60 13.40 -12.04
CA ARG A 93 0.92 12.55 -13.20
C ARG A 93 1.51 11.23 -12.73
N LEU A 94 0.84 10.15 -13.09
CA LEU A 94 1.28 8.78 -12.86
C LEU A 94 1.79 8.17 -14.16
N LYS A 95 2.89 7.45 -14.07
CA LYS A 95 3.61 6.89 -15.23
C LYS A 95 3.75 5.38 -15.11
N ASP A 96 4.16 4.78 -16.24
CA ASP A 96 4.51 3.36 -16.32
C ASP A 96 3.41 2.42 -15.84
N ILE A 97 2.14 2.78 -16.12
CA ILE A 97 0.96 2.01 -15.73
C ILE A 97 0.72 0.87 -16.72
N LEU A 98 0.56 -0.33 -16.20
CA LEU A 98 0.15 -1.49 -16.99
C LEU A 98 -1.34 -1.79 -16.78
N VAL A 99 -1.96 -2.42 -17.76
CA VAL A 99 -3.28 -3.05 -17.66
C VAL A 99 -3.08 -4.54 -17.85
N GLY A 100 -3.45 -5.34 -16.86
CA GLY A 100 -3.18 -6.77 -16.84
C GLY A 100 -4.01 -7.52 -15.81
N ASP A 101 -3.53 -8.66 -15.37
CA ASP A 101 -4.15 -9.44 -14.31
C ASP A 101 -3.54 -9.07 -12.95
N VAL A 102 -4.38 -8.65 -12.01
CA VAL A 102 -3.96 -8.28 -10.66
C VAL A 102 -4.36 -9.38 -9.68
N TRP A 103 -3.39 -9.90 -8.95
CA TRP A 103 -3.55 -10.98 -7.99
C TRP A 103 -3.23 -10.51 -6.57
N LEU A 104 -4.16 -10.72 -5.65
CA LEU A 104 -3.92 -10.56 -4.22
C LEU A 104 -3.32 -11.86 -3.67
N CYS A 105 -2.07 -11.77 -3.23
CA CYS A 105 -1.33 -12.87 -2.61
C CYS A 105 -1.28 -12.64 -1.11
N SER A 106 -2.09 -13.37 -0.36
CA SER A 106 -2.25 -13.20 1.09
C SER A 106 -1.94 -14.50 1.83
N GLY A 107 -1.66 -14.39 3.12
CA GLY A 107 -1.40 -15.51 4.00
C GLY A 107 -0.29 -15.23 5.01
N GLN A 108 0.34 -16.29 5.50
CA GLN A 108 1.40 -16.19 6.50
C GLN A 108 2.78 -16.56 5.94
N SER A 109 3.62 -17.26 6.71
CA SER A 109 5.04 -17.47 6.44
C SER A 109 5.39 -18.00 5.04
N ASN A 110 4.63 -18.94 4.49
CA ASN A 110 4.92 -19.47 3.15
C ASN A 110 4.66 -18.42 2.04
N MET A 111 3.67 -17.54 2.21
CA MET A 111 3.42 -16.46 1.27
C MET A 111 4.38 -15.27 1.53
N GLU A 112 4.86 -15.09 2.75
CA GLU A 112 5.81 -14.04 3.09
C GLU A 112 7.26 -14.38 2.72
N LEU A 113 7.61 -15.69 2.67
CA LEU A 113 8.95 -16.16 2.34
C LEU A 113 9.43 -15.54 1.02
N THR A 114 10.54 -14.81 1.08
CA THR A 114 11.07 -14.11 -0.11
C THR A 114 11.87 -15.04 -1.02
N ALA A 115 11.94 -14.70 -2.31
CA ALA A 115 12.71 -15.44 -3.31
C ALA A 115 14.20 -15.49 -2.95
N GLY A 116 14.74 -14.42 -2.32
CA GLY A 116 16.11 -14.40 -1.82
C GLY A 116 16.42 -15.44 -0.73
N ARG A 117 15.41 -16.04 -0.12
CA ARG A 117 15.58 -17.11 0.90
C ARG A 117 15.47 -18.52 0.33
N VAL A 118 15.24 -18.67 -0.96
CA VAL A 118 15.20 -19.99 -1.65
C VAL A 118 16.30 -20.11 -2.70
N THR A 119 17.34 -19.31 -2.58
CA THR A 119 18.48 -19.27 -3.50
C THR A 119 19.29 -20.55 -3.52
N ASP A 120 19.29 -21.37 -2.46
CA ASP A 120 19.97 -22.68 -2.47
C ASP A 120 19.58 -23.54 -3.68
N LYS A 121 18.36 -23.37 -4.17
CA LYS A 121 17.82 -24.14 -5.30
C LYS A 121 17.65 -23.32 -6.57
N PHE A 122 17.39 -22.02 -6.45
CA PHE A 122 16.96 -21.17 -7.56
C PHE A 122 17.85 -19.93 -7.77
N ALA A 123 19.09 -19.95 -7.27
CA ALA A 123 20.01 -18.80 -7.32
C ALA A 123 20.19 -18.24 -8.73
N GLU A 124 20.48 -19.11 -9.70
CA GLU A 124 20.75 -18.67 -11.07
C GLU A 124 19.52 -18.06 -11.75
N GLU A 125 18.36 -18.64 -11.49
CA GLU A 125 17.08 -18.17 -12.04
C GLU A 125 16.77 -16.76 -11.51
N ILE A 126 16.79 -16.60 -10.17
CA ILE A 126 16.48 -15.34 -9.50
C ILE A 126 17.48 -14.23 -9.90
N ALA A 127 18.77 -14.57 -10.02
CA ALA A 127 19.82 -13.60 -10.35
C ALA A 127 19.80 -13.10 -11.80
N ARG A 128 19.10 -13.77 -12.69
CA ARG A 128 19.02 -13.44 -14.13
C ARG A 128 17.67 -12.92 -14.57
N ASP A 129 16.67 -13.00 -13.69
CA ASP A 129 15.29 -12.76 -14.08
C ASP A 129 14.99 -11.28 -14.23
N GLU A 130 14.48 -10.93 -15.39
CA GLU A 130 14.07 -9.57 -15.70
C GLU A 130 12.83 -9.59 -16.60
N ASN A 131 11.73 -9.07 -16.08
CA ASN A 131 10.50 -8.92 -16.83
C ASN A 131 9.69 -7.71 -16.35
N PRO A 132 9.76 -6.58 -17.06
CA PRO A 132 9.05 -5.37 -16.65
C PRO A 132 7.53 -5.48 -16.75
N MET A 133 6.98 -6.56 -17.32
CA MET A 133 5.53 -6.80 -17.35
C MET A 133 5.02 -7.48 -16.07
N ILE A 134 5.91 -7.92 -15.19
CA ILE A 134 5.56 -8.43 -13.86
C ILE A 134 5.87 -7.33 -12.84
N ARG A 135 4.86 -6.97 -12.06
CA ARG A 135 4.94 -5.93 -11.03
C ARG A 135 4.54 -6.50 -9.69
N TYR A 136 5.18 -6.00 -8.67
CA TYR A 136 4.95 -6.46 -7.30
C TYR A 136 4.89 -5.27 -6.36
N VAL A 137 3.90 -5.28 -5.47
CA VAL A 137 3.80 -4.37 -4.35
C VAL A 137 3.63 -5.16 -3.07
N LYS A 138 4.46 -4.88 -2.07
CA LYS A 138 4.31 -5.42 -0.71
C LYS A 138 3.50 -4.44 0.11
N ILE A 139 2.39 -4.89 0.66
CA ILE A 139 1.65 -4.12 1.65
C ILE A 139 2.48 -4.07 2.94
N PRO A 140 2.81 -2.88 3.46
CA PRO A 140 3.56 -2.76 4.70
C PRO A 140 2.84 -3.45 5.86
N LEU A 141 3.61 -4.09 6.73
CA LEU A 141 3.06 -4.72 7.91
C LEU A 141 2.58 -3.66 8.91
N GLY A 142 1.42 -3.89 9.48
CA GLY A 142 0.83 -3.00 10.47
C GLY A 142 -0.35 -3.65 11.18
N ASN A 143 -0.48 -3.39 12.46
CA ASN A 143 -1.61 -3.81 13.27
C ASN A 143 -2.57 -2.63 13.44
N ASP A 144 -3.82 -2.83 13.12
CA ASP A 144 -4.86 -1.91 13.51
C ASP A 144 -6.16 -2.68 13.82
N LEU A 145 -6.54 -2.66 15.07
CA LEU A 145 -7.72 -3.34 15.57
C LEU A 145 -8.96 -2.44 15.61
N HIS A 146 -8.82 -1.17 15.17
CA HIS A 146 -9.92 -0.19 15.19
C HIS A 146 -10.78 -0.25 13.93
N GLY A 147 -10.31 -0.91 12.88
CA GLY A 147 -11.06 -1.11 11.64
C GLY A 147 -10.24 -0.89 10.37
N PRO A 148 -10.91 -0.94 9.21
CA PRO A 148 -10.27 -0.75 7.91
C PRO A 148 -9.62 0.63 7.79
N LYS A 149 -8.50 0.69 7.08
CA LYS A 149 -7.82 1.93 6.72
C LYS A 149 -8.22 2.38 5.33
N ASP A 150 -8.30 3.69 5.14
CA ASP A 150 -8.57 4.28 3.83
C ASP A 150 -7.32 4.29 2.93
N ASP A 151 -6.12 4.19 3.52
CA ASP A 151 -4.85 4.20 2.81
C ASP A 151 -3.77 3.37 3.53
N LEU A 152 -2.69 3.11 2.83
CA LEU A 152 -1.52 2.37 3.28
C LEU A 152 -0.39 3.35 3.64
N PRO A 153 0.51 3.01 4.59
CA PRO A 153 1.64 3.88 4.95
C PRO A 153 2.71 3.99 3.87
N GLY A 154 2.58 3.24 2.79
CA GLY A 154 3.44 3.23 1.60
C GLY A 154 3.15 1.99 0.77
N ALA A 155 3.27 2.09 -0.54
CA ALA A 155 3.06 0.96 -1.45
C ALA A 155 3.76 1.28 -2.78
N ASP A 156 5.00 0.85 -2.93
CA ASP A 156 5.78 1.08 -4.13
C ASP A 156 5.70 -0.14 -5.05
N TRP A 157 5.20 0.07 -6.27
CA TRP A 157 5.20 -0.95 -7.29
C TRP A 157 6.60 -1.14 -7.87
N MET A 158 7.12 -2.35 -7.76
CA MET A 158 8.44 -2.73 -8.28
C MET A 158 8.30 -3.60 -9.52
N PRO A 159 9.00 -3.31 -10.61
CA PRO A 159 9.13 -4.25 -11.72
C PRO A 159 9.99 -5.45 -11.29
N LEU A 160 9.77 -6.59 -11.92
CA LEU A 160 10.65 -7.74 -11.75
C LEU A 160 11.97 -7.47 -12.47
N THR A 161 13.03 -7.28 -11.69
CA THR A 161 14.42 -7.19 -12.15
C THR A 161 15.30 -8.08 -11.28
N LYS A 162 16.54 -8.31 -11.67
CA LYS A 162 17.52 -9.06 -10.87
C LYS A 162 17.74 -8.46 -9.48
N GLU A 163 17.60 -7.13 -9.34
CA GLU A 163 17.72 -6.42 -8.07
C GLU A 163 16.50 -6.56 -7.18
N THR A 164 15.30 -6.58 -7.77
CA THR A 164 14.03 -6.62 -7.01
C THR A 164 13.52 -8.04 -6.78
N ALA A 165 13.83 -8.98 -7.67
CA ALA A 165 13.38 -10.38 -7.59
C ALA A 165 13.64 -11.04 -6.21
N PRO A 166 14.80 -10.84 -5.55
CA PRO A 166 15.04 -11.41 -4.24
C PRO A 166 14.07 -10.95 -3.14
N SER A 167 13.43 -9.78 -3.30
CA SER A 167 12.49 -9.21 -2.34
C SER A 167 11.04 -9.67 -2.55
N PHE A 168 10.72 -10.24 -3.71
CA PHE A 168 9.37 -10.75 -3.98
C PHE A 168 9.08 -11.98 -3.11
N SER A 169 7.81 -12.19 -2.76
CA SER A 169 7.37 -13.49 -2.24
C SER A 169 7.78 -14.59 -3.23
N ALA A 170 8.48 -15.62 -2.75
CA ALA A 170 8.92 -16.72 -3.63
C ALA A 170 7.74 -17.39 -4.35
N LEU A 171 6.66 -17.65 -3.63
CA LEU A 171 5.47 -18.28 -4.19
C LEU A 171 4.82 -17.37 -5.23
N ALA A 172 4.64 -16.09 -4.92
CA ALA A 172 4.06 -15.12 -5.85
C ALA A 172 4.96 -14.86 -7.07
N TYR A 173 6.28 -14.88 -6.89
CA TYR A 173 7.27 -14.74 -7.97
C TYR A 173 7.13 -15.87 -9.00
N PHE A 174 7.19 -17.12 -8.58
CA PHE A 174 7.04 -18.25 -9.50
C PHE A 174 5.66 -18.29 -10.14
N PHE A 175 4.62 -18.01 -9.38
CA PHE A 175 3.25 -17.90 -9.90
C PHE A 175 3.12 -16.82 -10.97
N ALA A 176 3.63 -15.62 -10.74
CA ALA A 176 3.54 -14.51 -11.69
C ALA A 176 4.30 -14.81 -13.00
N LYS A 177 5.45 -15.45 -12.90
CA LYS A 177 6.23 -15.88 -14.07
C LYS A 177 5.45 -16.86 -14.92
N GLU A 178 4.86 -17.86 -14.28
CA GLU A 178 4.07 -18.89 -14.98
C GLU A 178 2.84 -18.26 -15.64
N MET A 179 2.12 -17.39 -14.92
CA MET A 179 0.97 -16.67 -15.47
C MET A 179 1.35 -15.82 -16.68
N TYR A 180 2.46 -15.09 -16.59
CA TYR A 180 2.94 -14.29 -17.71
C TYR A 180 3.38 -15.18 -18.88
N ARG A 181 4.07 -16.27 -18.62
CA ARG A 181 4.51 -17.23 -19.66
C ARG A 181 3.33 -17.78 -20.47
N GLU A 182 2.26 -18.17 -19.79
CA GLU A 182 1.07 -18.76 -20.41
C GLU A 182 0.20 -17.73 -21.15
N THR A 183 0.07 -16.53 -20.60
CA THR A 183 -0.91 -15.56 -21.09
C THR A 183 -0.32 -14.41 -21.90
N GLN A 184 0.96 -14.10 -21.71
CA GLN A 184 1.64 -12.90 -22.24
C GLN A 184 0.93 -11.59 -21.84
N VAL A 185 0.19 -11.62 -20.73
CA VAL A 185 -0.54 -10.49 -20.15
C VAL A 185 0.26 -9.95 -18.97
N PRO A 186 0.39 -8.61 -18.81
CA PRO A 186 1.02 -8.04 -17.62
C PRO A 186 0.41 -8.58 -16.32
N VAL A 187 1.26 -8.86 -15.33
CA VAL A 187 0.86 -9.42 -14.04
C VAL A 187 1.22 -8.45 -12.92
N GLY A 188 0.23 -8.07 -12.13
CA GLY A 188 0.40 -7.31 -10.91
C GLY A 188 0.19 -8.18 -9.68
N ILE A 189 1.16 -8.23 -8.79
CA ILE A 189 1.06 -8.92 -7.50
C ILE A 189 0.91 -7.89 -6.38
N VAL A 190 -0.18 -7.99 -5.66
CA VAL A 190 -0.39 -7.28 -4.39
C VAL A 190 -0.16 -8.29 -3.26
N ASN A 191 0.99 -8.21 -2.60
CA ASN A 191 1.33 -9.14 -1.52
C ASN A 191 0.94 -8.55 -0.17
N SER A 192 0.00 -9.19 0.51
CA SER A 192 -0.42 -8.90 1.87
C SER A 192 -0.26 -10.16 2.71
N SER A 193 0.92 -10.36 3.28
CA SER A 193 1.25 -11.56 4.02
C SER A 193 2.04 -11.23 5.28
N TRP A 194 1.80 -12.00 6.36
CA TRP A 194 2.47 -11.83 7.64
C TRP A 194 2.70 -13.18 8.31
N GLY A 195 3.95 -13.59 8.42
CA GLY A 195 4.33 -14.84 9.06
C GLY A 195 3.94 -14.87 10.54
N GLY A 196 3.43 -16.03 10.97
CA GLY A 196 2.95 -16.21 12.34
C GLY A 196 1.58 -15.66 12.64
N SER A 197 0.91 -14.99 11.68
CA SER A 197 -0.47 -14.53 11.89
C SER A 197 -1.46 -15.70 11.98
N SER A 198 -2.45 -15.57 12.86
CA SER A 198 -3.58 -16.50 12.93
C SER A 198 -4.63 -16.16 11.88
N VAL A 199 -5.57 -17.07 11.61
CA VAL A 199 -6.63 -16.86 10.63
C VAL A 199 -7.54 -15.70 11.03
N GLU A 200 -7.77 -15.51 12.32
CA GLU A 200 -8.62 -14.47 12.87
C GLU A 200 -8.07 -13.07 12.57
N ALA A 201 -6.75 -12.91 12.45
CA ALA A 201 -6.13 -11.64 12.08
C ALA A 201 -6.48 -11.16 10.66
N TRP A 202 -7.02 -12.06 9.83
CA TRP A 202 -7.45 -11.79 8.45
C TRP A 202 -8.97 -11.68 8.30
N MET A 203 -9.71 -11.77 9.40
CA MET A 203 -11.17 -11.70 9.38
C MET A 203 -11.65 -10.28 9.70
N SER A 204 -12.71 -9.86 9.02
CA SER A 204 -13.40 -8.62 9.38
C SER A 204 -14.14 -8.78 10.72
N GLU A 205 -14.42 -7.66 11.38
CA GLU A 205 -15.25 -7.67 12.61
C GLU A 205 -16.60 -8.35 12.38
N GLU A 206 -17.24 -8.10 11.24
CA GLU A 206 -18.51 -8.74 10.88
C GLU A 206 -18.38 -10.27 10.82
N ALA A 207 -17.29 -10.79 10.23
CA ALA A 207 -17.04 -12.21 10.19
C ALA A 207 -16.74 -12.80 11.58
N LEU A 208 -16.06 -12.05 12.45
CA LEU A 208 -15.77 -12.44 13.83
C LEU A 208 -16.99 -12.50 14.74
N GLN A 209 -18.12 -11.85 14.39
CA GLN A 209 -19.36 -11.90 15.18
C GLN A 209 -19.82 -13.35 15.46
N LYS A 210 -19.48 -14.28 14.60
CA LYS A 210 -19.80 -15.71 14.77
C LYS A 210 -18.82 -16.44 15.72
N PHE A 211 -17.78 -15.76 16.19
CA PHE A 211 -16.71 -16.31 17.01
C PHE A 211 -16.51 -15.43 18.26
N PRO A 212 -17.40 -15.54 19.27
CA PRO A 212 -17.42 -14.63 20.42
C PRO A 212 -16.10 -14.59 21.21
N ARG A 213 -15.38 -15.72 21.28
CA ARG A 213 -14.09 -15.80 21.97
C ARG A 213 -13.05 -14.91 21.26
N GLN A 214 -12.94 -15.04 19.95
CA GLN A 214 -11.97 -14.26 19.16
C GLN A 214 -12.31 -12.77 19.14
N LEU A 215 -13.61 -12.46 19.14
CA LEU A 215 -14.07 -11.09 19.28
C LEU A 215 -13.68 -10.49 20.64
N HIS A 216 -13.86 -11.24 21.70
CA HIS A 216 -13.42 -10.83 23.05
C HIS A 216 -11.90 -10.66 23.13
N GLU A 217 -11.12 -11.58 22.56
CA GLU A 217 -9.66 -11.48 22.51
C GLU A 217 -9.23 -10.22 21.74
N ARG A 218 -9.86 -9.90 20.62
CA ARG A 218 -9.61 -8.64 19.88
C ARG A 218 -9.86 -7.41 20.78
N ASP A 219 -10.97 -7.40 21.50
CA ASP A 219 -11.33 -6.27 22.37
C ASP A 219 -10.33 -6.12 23.52
N LEU A 220 -9.86 -7.24 24.08
CA LEU A 220 -8.80 -7.25 25.06
C LEU A 220 -7.48 -6.67 24.49
N PHE A 221 -7.03 -7.14 23.33
CA PHE A 221 -5.84 -6.62 22.66
C PHE A 221 -5.95 -5.13 22.31
N ASN A 222 -7.15 -4.64 22.11
CA ASN A 222 -7.42 -3.24 21.80
C ASN A 222 -7.46 -2.34 23.04
N SER A 223 -7.49 -2.93 24.25
CA SER A 223 -7.52 -2.18 25.50
C SER A 223 -6.16 -1.51 25.79
N ASP A 224 -6.21 -0.30 26.37
CA ASP A 224 -5.01 0.43 26.78
C ASP A 224 -4.22 -0.33 27.82
N GLU A 225 -4.90 -0.99 28.76
CA GLU A 225 -4.30 -1.80 29.82
C GLU A 225 -3.46 -2.95 29.24
N TYR A 226 -3.97 -3.69 28.27
CA TYR A 226 -3.24 -4.76 27.63
C TYR A 226 -2.05 -4.25 26.81
N ARG A 227 -2.22 -3.15 26.09
CA ARG A 227 -1.12 -2.51 25.34
C ARG A 227 0.01 -2.08 26.27
N GLU A 228 -0.34 -1.50 27.43
CA GLU A 228 0.65 -1.12 28.43
C GLU A 228 1.36 -2.33 29.04
N LEU A 229 0.62 -3.42 29.30
CA LEU A 229 1.19 -4.68 29.77
C LEU A 229 2.20 -5.25 28.73
N CYS A 230 1.83 -5.28 27.46
CA CYS A 230 2.72 -5.73 26.37
C CYS A 230 3.98 -4.86 26.26
N ASN A 231 3.84 -3.55 26.36
CA ASN A 231 4.98 -2.62 26.33
C ASN A 231 5.93 -2.86 27.50
N ARG A 232 5.40 -3.02 28.71
CA ARG A 232 6.22 -3.35 29.89
C ARG A 232 6.92 -4.69 29.75
N SER A 233 6.22 -5.70 29.27
CA SER A 233 6.79 -7.03 29.00
C SER A 233 7.91 -6.97 27.96
N GLY A 234 7.69 -6.24 26.85
CA GLY A 234 8.71 -6.02 25.82
C GLY A 234 9.94 -5.30 26.37
N GLN A 235 9.76 -4.28 27.20
CA GLN A 235 10.88 -3.57 27.84
C GLN A 235 11.66 -4.49 28.81
N MET A 236 10.95 -5.33 29.55
CA MET A 236 11.61 -6.31 30.43
C MET A 236 12.42 -7.33 29.63
N MET A 237 11.85 -7.84 28.55
CA MET A 237 12.53 -8.77 27.63
C MET A 237 13.80 -8.14 27.03
N ASN A 238 13.70 -6.91 26.53
CA ASN A 238 14.86 -6.19 25.98
C ASN A 238 15.94 -5.98 27.04
N ARG A 239 15.58 -5.57 28.26
CA ARG A 239 16.55 -5.44 29.36
C ARG A 239 17.20 -6.76 29.73
N PHE A 240 16.44 -7.86 29.71
CA PHE A 240 16.99 -9.20 29.95
C PHE A 240 18.03 -9.55 28.89
N TRP A 241 17.69 -9.39 27.59
CA TRP A 241 18.60 -9.70 26.50
C TRP A 241 19.84 -8.78 26.48
N ASP A 242 19.65 -7.49 26.70
CA ASP A 242 20.77 -6.55 26.83
C ASP A 242 21.70 -6.96 27.98
N THR A 243 21.14 -7.33 29.12
CA THR A 243 21.93 -7.77 30.28
C THR A 243 22.64 -9.09 29.99
N ALA A 244 21.98 -10.08 29.39
CA ALA A 244 22.55 -11.35 29.03
C ALA A 244 23.69 -11.22 28.00
N LEU A 245 23.47 -10.36 26.97
CA LEU A 245 24.46 -10.09 25.93
C LEU A 245 25.68 -9.31 26.46
N TYR A 246 25.47 -8.28 27.29
CA TYR A 246 26.56 -7.43 27.79
C TYR A 246 27.28 -7.97 29.03
N LYS A 247 26.64 -8.82 29.83
CA LYS A 247 27.27 -9.43 31.03
C LYS A 247 27.97 -10.76 30.75
N GLY A 248 28.06 -11.16 29.49
CA GLY A 248 28.79 -12.34 29.08
C GLY A 248 28.21 -13.63 29.65
N ASP A 249 26.92 -13.88 29.41
CA ASP A 249 26.35 -15.17 29.70
C ASP A 249 27.05 -16.25 28.84
N ARG A 250 27.84 -17.11 29.47
CA ARG A 250 28.58 -18.18 28.79
C ARG A 250 27.74 -19.07 27.89
N MET A 251 26.44 -19.19 28.18
CA MET A 251 25.50 -19.95 27.33
C MET A 251 25.28 -19.27 25.96
N LEU A 252 25.42 -17.95 25.89
CA LEU A 252 25.30 -17.21 24.61
C LEU A 252 26.61 -17.20 23.79
N GLU A 253 27.75 -17.46 24.43
CA GLU A 253 29.04 -17.62 23.74
C GLU A 253 29.12 -18.96 23.00
N ILE A 254 28.50 -20.02 23.50
CA ILE A 254 28.50 -21.36 22.90
C ILE A 254 27.75 -21.41 21.58
N GLY A 255 26.78 -20.52 21.35
CA GLY A 255 26.01 -20.43 20.08
C GLY A 255 26.67 -19.58 18.98
N ARG A 256 27.92 -19.06 19.22
CA ARG A 256 28.69 -18.27 18.28
C ARG A 256 29.96 -18.95 17.76
N ALA A 257 30.20 -20.20 18.14
CA ALA A 257 31.34 -20.99 17.69
C ALA A 257 31.06 -21.82 16.43
#